data_f93d840818c77c1bc2e45ffa1690e782
#
_entry.id   f93d840818c77c1bc2e45ffa1690e782
#
_cell.length_a   1.000
_cell.length_b   1.000
_cell.length_c   1.000
_cell.angle_alpha   90.00
_cell.angle_beta   90.00
_cell.angle_gamma   90.00
#
_symmetry.space_group_name_H-M   'P 1'
#
loop_
_entity.id
_entity.type
_entity.pdbx_description
1 polymer ?
#
loop_
_entity_poly.entity_id
_entity_poly.type
_entity_poly.pdbx_seq_one_letter_code
_entity_poly.pdbx_strand_id
1 'polypeptide(L)'
;MKRRRSLFVHFSHIRLLAQKFALVILFLSAFVLMLVNKTDTVIIEKTSTVATDVISPVIDVLVIPAKAIASVYDYFKDLKEIHNDNQRLKDENKQLTNLYDRARALEIENRLLSDLLNYVTPPEAEFMTARVIAEEGDAFSHSVIAYVGDKPVKKGQVALSDKGVVGRVDRVGNVYAKIILITDINSKIPVMVEKTRVRGILSGDNSTTPKMIFIPLEAELAIGDRIVTSGVAGVFPAGLPVGRVVSVDKNEIRVKPFSNLDRLEYVKLVNYGLDGIWEDEEAGREAK
;
A
#
# COMPACT_ATOMS: atom_id res chain seq x y z
N MET A 1 -65.76 -2.38 5.12
CA MET A 1 -65.77 -1.29 6.13
C MET A 1 -65.90 -1.87 7.52
N LYS A 2 -64.84 -2.04 8.29
CA LYS A 2 -64.81 -2.28 9.76
C LYS A 2 -63.44 -2.72 10.19
N ARG A 3 -62.53 -1.78 10.51
CA ARG A 3 -61.33 -2.02 11.33
C ARG A 3 -60.58 -0.68 11.58
N ARG A 4 -61.20 0.22 12.32
CA ARG A 4 -60.56 1.46 12.81
C ARG A 4 -61.07 1.86 14.20
N ARG A 5 -61.31 0.92 15.12
CA ARG A 5 -61.81 1.28 16.46
C ARG A 5 -61.03 0.71 17.65
N SER A 6 -59.83 0.09 17.45
CA SER A 6 -59.12 -0.52 18.60
C SER A 6 -57.88 0.23 19.09
N LEU A 7 -57.43 1.23 18.39
CA LEU A 7 -56.20 1.98 18.77
C LEU A 7 -56.47 3.14 19.76
N PHE A 8 -57.68 3.67 19.82
CA PHE A 8 -58.00 4.80 20.70
C PHE A 8 -58.21 4.40 22.18
N VAL A 9 -58.54 3.16 22.47
CA VAL A 9 -58.81 2.71 23.85
C VAL A 9 -57.49 2.45 24.62
N HIS A 10 -56.44 2.07 23.98
CA HIS A 10 -55.11 1.85 24.63
C HIS A 10 -54.41 3.14 25.01
N PHE A 11 -54.61 4.22 24.26
CA PHE A 11 -54.02 5.54 24.55
C PHE A 11 -54.61 6.22 25.81
N SER A 12 -55.87 5.96 26.12
CA SER A 12 -56.52 6.53 27.32
C SER A 12 -56.00 5.90 28.62
N HIS A 13 -55.72 4.60 28.64
CA HIS A 13 -55.14 3.92 29.80
C HIS A 13 -53.72 4.28 30.11
N ILE A 14 -52.89 4.52 29.08
CA ILE A 14 -51.49 4.97 29.24
C ILE A 14 -51.46 6.39 29.80
N ARG A 15 -52.37 7.27 29.36
CA ARG A 15 -52.46 8.64 29.85
C ARG A 15 -52.90 8.71 31.30
N LEU A 16 -53.82 7.84 31.73
CA LEU A 16 -54.28 7.73 33.13
C LEU A 16 -53.21 7.13 34.06
N LEU A 17 -52.42 6.19 33.57
CA LEU A 17 -51.26 5.65 34.28
C LEU A 17 -50.16 6.69 34.43
N ALA A 18 -49.85 7.45 33.36
CA ALA A 18 -48.86 8.52 33.40
C ALA A 18 -49.27 9.65 34.36
N GLN A 19 -50.56 10.01 34.43
CA GLN A 19 -51.06 10.99 35.40
C GLN A 19 -50.97 10.50 36.85
N LYS A 20 -51.26 9.23 37.11
CA LYS A 20 -51.11 8.64 38.46
C LYS A 20 -49.64 8.57 38.88
N PHE A 21 -48.75 8.24 37.96
CA PHE A 21 -47.29 8.23 38.20
C PHE A 21 -46.75 9.65 38.44
N ALA A 22 -47.19 10.62 37.68
CA ALA A 22 -46.80 12.03 37.88
C ALA A 22 -47.27 12.56 39.25
N LEU A 23 -48.49 12.18 39.71
CA LEU A 23 -49.00 12.51 41.04
C LEU A 23 -48.17 11.87 42.16
N VAL A 24 -47.75 10.60 42.00
CA VAL A 24 -46.91 9.90 42.97
C VAL A 24 -45.52 10.56 43.07
N ILE A 25 -44.95 10.91 41.93
CA ILE A 25 -43.66 11.60 41.89
C ILE A 25 -43.77 12.99 42.53
N LEU A 26 -44.85 13.72 42.29
CA LEU A 26 -45.08 15.03 42.86
C LEU A 26 -45.28 14.96 44.39
N PHE A 27 -46.02 13.94 44.90
CA PHE A 27 -46.14 13.70 46.34
C PHE A 27 -44.82 13.28 46.96
N LEU A 28 -44.05 12.44 46.28
CA LEU A 28 -42.72 12.03 46.76
C LEU A 28 -41.75 13.21 46.83
N SER A 29 -41.77 14.10 45.83
CA SER A 29 -40.91 15.32 45.82
C SER A 29 -41.34 16.31 46.90
N ALA A 30 -42.66 16.46 47.12
CA ALA A 30 -43.20 17.30 48.22
C ALA A 30 -42.83 16.73 49.61
N PHE A 31 -42.87 15.41 49.76
CA PHE A 31 -42.46 14.74 51.01
C PHE A 31 -40.96 14.88 51.28
N VAL A 32 -40.11 14.79 50.24
CA VAL A 32 -38.67 15.02 50.35
C VAL A 32 -38.40 16.49 50.73
N LEU A 33 -39.10 17.47 50.11
CA LEU A 33 -38.99 18.88 50.47
C LEU A 33 -39.49 19.17 51.89
N MET A 34 -40.53 18.48 52.35
CA MET A 34 -41.04 18.60 53.73
C MET A 34 -40.07 18.03 54.76
N LEU A 35 -39.35 16.94 54.44
CA LEU A 35 -38.30 16.37 55.26
C LEU A 35 -37.09 17.30 55.34
N VAL A 36 -36.70 17.93 54.23
CA VAL A 36 -35.59 18.91 54.20
C VAL A 36 -35.95 20.16 54.98
N ASN A 37 -37.20 20.62 54.97
CA ASN A 37 -37.64 21.84 55.66
C ASN A 37 -37.88 21.67 57.17
N LYS A 38 -37.90 20.41 57.68
CA LYS A 38 -38.17 20.11 59.11
C LYS A 38 -36.89 19.98 59.96
N THR A 39 -35.72 20.14 59.35
CA THR A 39 -34.42 20.21 60.07
C THR A 39 -33.98 21.63 60.24
N ASP A 40 -34.78 22.41 61.08
CA ASP A 40 -34.27 23.65 61.66
C ASP A 40 -33.25 23.33 62.75
N THR A 41 -32.09 23.97 62.54
CA THR A 41 -31.12 24.39 63.54
C THR A 41 -30.56 23.38 64.54
N VAL A 42 -29.28 23.32 64.53
CA VAL A 42 -28.31 22.67 65.43
C VAL A 42 -27.74 21.37 64.84
N ILE A 43 -26.59 21.50 64.29
CA ILE A 43 -25.43 20.60 64.19
C ILE A 43 -24.73 20.82 62.82
N ILE A 44 -24.07 21.96 62.71
CA ILE A 44 -23.03 22.22 61.68
C ILE A 44 -21.71 21.89 62.33
N GLU A 45 -21.35 20.65 62.46
CA GLU A 45 -19.90 20.28 62.59
C GLU A 45 -19.55 18.78 62.50
N LYS A 46 -20.54 17.88 62.26
CA LYS A 46 -20.19 16.43 62.16
C LYS A 46 -20.85 15.64 61.03
N THR A 47 -21.28 16.27 59.94
CA THR A 47 -22.10 15.57 58.89
C THR A 47 -21.44 15.64 57.48
N SER A 48 -20.16 15.87 57.34
CA SER A 48 -19.51 15.81 56.01
C SER A 48 -19.21 14.37 55.54
N THR A 49 -19.24 13.37 56.41
CA THR A 49 -18.94 12.01 56.07
C THR A 49 -20.20 11.14 55.85
N VAL A 50 -21.33 11.47 56.47
CA VAL A 50 -22.56 10.66 56.35
C VAL A 50 -23.39 11.05 55.11
N ALA A 51 -23.28 12.29 54.65
CA ALA A 51 -23.98 12.74 53.44
C ALA A 51 -23.39 12.12 52.15
N THR A 52 -22.10 11.80 52.15
CA THR A 52 -21.43 11.19 51.01
C THR A 52 -21.82 9.72 50.85
N ASP A 53 -22.02 9.01 51.98
CA ASP A 53 -22.34 7.57 51.95
C ASP A 53 -23.80 7.24 51.60
N VAL A 54 -24.72 8.21 51.81
CA VAL A 54 -26.16 8.02 51.50
C VAL A 54 -26.51 8.49 50.08
N ILE A 55 -25.76 9.43 49.51
CA ILE A 55 -25.98 9.97 48.16
C ILE A 55 -25.28 9.13 47.07
N SER A 56 -24.17 8.48 47.43
CA SER A 56 -23.40 7.64 46.53
C SER A 56 -24.23 6.54 45.84
N PRO A 57 -25.01 5.70 46.54
CA PRO A 57 -25.77 4.65 45.88
C PRO A 57 -26.92 5.14 44.98
N VAL A 58 -27.43 6.37 45.22
CA VAL A 58 -28.49 6.95 44.38
C VAL A 58 -27.94 7.48 43.05
N ILE A 59 -26.75 8.01 43.06
CA ILE A 59 -26.07 8.46 41.84
C ILE A 59 -25.66 7.25 40.99
N ASP A 60 -25.18 6.17 41.63
CA ASP A 60 -24.78 4.96 40.90
C ASP A 60 -25.96 4.28 40.19
N VAL A 61 -27.15 4.26 40.82
CA VAL A 61 -28.37 3.71 40.21
C VAL A 61 -28.87 4.55 39.02
N LEU A 62 -28.62 5.87 39.02
CA LEU A 62 -29.03 6.76 37.93
C LEU A 62 -28.02 6.79 36.77
N VAL A 63 -26.72 6.48 37.03
CA VAL A 63 -25.66 6.46 36.03
C VAL A 63 -25.60 5.13 35.29
N ILE A 64 -26.01 4.01 35.89
CA ILE A 64 -26.05 2.69 35.28
C ILE A 64 -26.81 2.67 33.93
N PRO A 65 -28.07 3.22 33.83
CA PRO A 65 -28.78 3.18 32.55
C PRO A 65 -28.11 4.05 31.45
N ALA A 66 -27.45 5.16 31.82
CA ALA A 66 -26.77 5.99 30.84
C ALA A 66 -25.54 5.30 30.25
N LYS A 67 -24.74 4.61 31.07
CA LYS A 67 -23.60 3.79 30.62
C LYS A 67 -24.08 2.58 29.82
N ALA A 68 -25.17 1.93 30.20
CA ALA A 68 -25.73 0.82 29.45
C ALA A 68 -26.26 1.23 28.07
N ILE A 69 -26.85 2.42 27.95
CA ILE A 69 -27.31 2.96 26.66
C ILE A 69 -26.11 3.30 25.76
N ALA A 70 -25.06 3.90 26.33
CA ALA A 70 -23.84 4.21 25.56
C ALA A 70 -23.16 2.92 25.05
N SER A 71 -23.01 1.90 25.88
CA SER A 71 -22.41 0.63 25.49
C SER A 71 -23.24 -0.11 24.42
N VAL A 72 -24.57 -0.03 24.47
CA VAL A 72 -25.43 -0.58 23.43
C VAL A 72 -25.27 0.19 22.10
N TYR A 73 -25.17 1.51 22.18
CA TYR A 73 -24.93 2.33 20.98
C TYR A 73 -23.58 2.00 20.33
N ASP A 74 -22.52 1.90 21.14
CA ASP A 74 -21.19 1.52 20.66
C ASP A 74 -21.21 0.11 20.05
N TYR A 75 -21.88 -0.85 20.69
CA TYR A 75 -22.04 -2.19 20.14
C TYR A 75 -22.74 -2.21 18.77
N PHE A 76 -23.81 -1.42 18.58
CA PHE A 76 -24.46 -1.31 17.27
C PHE A 76 -23.61 -0.60 16.23
N LYS A 77 -22.80 0.38 16.63
CA LYS A 77 -21.85 1.05 15.75
C LYS A 77 -20.77 0.07 15.28
N ASP A 78 -20.17 -0.67 16.22
CA ASP A 78 -19.16 -1.69 15.91
C ASP A 78 -19.73 -2.80 15.01
N LEU A 79 -20.94 -3.25 15.28
CA LEU A 79 -21.62 -4.26 14.47
C LEU A 79 -21.85 -3.77 13.03
N LYS A 80 -22.23 -2.50 12.86
CA LYS A 80 -22.38 -1.88 11.54
C LYS A 80 -21.04 -1.75 10.81
N GLU A 81 -19.98 -1.38 11.53
CA GLU A 81 -18.64 -1.27 10.99
C GLU A 81 -18.12 -2.65 10.55
N ILE A 82 -18.26 -3.68 11.39
CA ILE A 82 -17.92 -5.06 11.06
C ILE A 82 -18.72 -5.55 9.83
N HIS A 83 -20.00 -5.21 9.76
CA HIS A 83 -20.83 -5.58 8.61
C HIS A 83 -20.36 -4.92 7.32
N ASN A 84 -20.05 -3.62 7.37
CA ASN A 84 -19.53 -2.88 6.24
C ASN A 84 -18.14 -3.40 5.79
N ASP A 85 -17.26 -3.68 6.75
CA ASP A 85 -15.96 -4.27 6.48
C ASP A 85 -16.09 -5.67 5.88
N ASN A 86 -17.05 -6.48 6.37
CA ASN A 86 -17.30 -7.80 5.79
C ASN A 86 -17.80 -7.70 4.34
N GLN A 87 -18.68 -6.73 4.05
CA GLN A 87 -19.13 -6.48 2.68
C GLN A 87 -17.95 -6.01 1.80
N ARG A 88 -17.18 -5.03 2.26
CA ARG A 88 -15.99 -4.55 1.55
C ARG A 88 -15.00 -5.67 1.26
N LEU A 89 -14.67 -6.48 2.27
CA LEU A 89 -13.77 -7.63 2.11
C LEU A 89 -14.32 -8.68 1.14
N LYS A 90 -15.63 -8.91 1.12
CA LYS A 90 -16.26 -9.79 0.13
C LYS A 90 -16.15 -9.24 -1.28
N ASP A 91 -16.35 -7.95 -1.46
CA ASP A 91 -16.24 -7.30 -2.77
C ASP A 91 -14.79 -7.27 -3.25
N GLU A 92 -13.84 -6.95 -2.36
CA GLU A 92 -12.40 -7.04 -2.65
C GLU A 92 -11.98 -8.48 -3.01
N ASN A 93 -12.44 -9.47 -2.25
CA ASN A 93 -12.17 -10.88 -2.54
C ASN A 93 -12.72 -11.30 -3.91
N LYS A 94 -13.96 -10.88 -4.24
CA LYS A 94 -14.56 -11.12 -5.54
C LYS A 94 -13.78 -10.44 -6.68
N GLN A 95 -13.30 -9.22 -6.48
CA GLN A 95 -12.47 -8.53 -7.45
C GLN A 95 -11.12 -9.26 -7.64
N LEU A 96 -10.47 -9.66 -6.55
CA LEU A 96 -9.23 -10.42 -6.58
C LEU A 96 -9.42 -11.77 -7.30
N THR A 97 -10.51 -12.48 -7.03
CA THR A 97 -10.83 -13.73 -7.71
C THR A 97 -11.01 -13.51 -9.22
N ASN A 98 -11.76 -12.48 -9.61
CA ASN A 98 -11.94 -12.13 -11.02
C ASN A 98 -10.62 -11.75 -11.71
N LEU A 99 -9.73 -11.05 -11.02
CA LEU A 99 -8.40 -10.70 -11.55
C LEU A 99 -7.53 -11.95 -11.68
N TYR A 100 -7.57 -12.85 -10.71
CA TYR A 100 -6.86 -14.12 -10.74
C TYR A 100 -7.32 -14.99 -11.92
N ASP A 101 -8.64 -15.12 -12.11
CA ASP A 101 -9.20 -15.91 -13.23
C ASP A 101 -8.80 -15.33 -14.59
N ARG A 102 -8.81 -13.99 -14.74
CA ARG A 102 -8.33 -13.33 -15.95
C ARG A 102 -6.83 -13.53 -16.17
N ALA A 103 -6.02 -13.39 -15.11
CA ALA A 103 -4.58 -13.62 -15.22
C ALA A 103 -4.28 -15.05 -15.65
N ARG A 104 -4.99 -16.04 -15.08
CA ARG A 104 -4.85 -17.44 -15.43
C ARG A 104 -5.29 -17.73 -16.88
N ALA A 105 -6.38 -17.11 -17.33
CA ALA A 105 -6.83 -17.24 -18.71
C ALA A 105 -5.78 -16.69 -19.70
N LEU A 106 -5.22 -15.52 -19.40
CA LEU A 106 -4.15 -14.93 -20.22
C LEU A 106 -2.86 -15.77 -20.19
N GLU A 107 -2.53 -16.39 -19.07
CA GLU A 107 -1.39 -17.31 -18.98
C GLU A 107 -1.57 -18.53 -19.86
N ILE A 108 -2.77 -19.14 -19.84
CA ILE A 108 -3.11 -20.29 -20.71
C ILE A 108 -3.04 -19.87 -22.17
N GLU A 109 -3.62 -18.72 -22.53
CA GLU A 109 -3.59 -18.20 -23.90
C GLU A 109 -2.15 -17.94 -24.34
N ASN A 110 -1.31 -17.33 -23.48
CA ASN A 110 0.09 -17.08 -23.79
C ASN A 110 0.87 -18.38 -24.01
N ARG A 111 0.64 -19.42 -23.21
CA ARG A 111 1.24 -20.74 -23.39
C ARG A 111 0.83 -21.37 -24.73
N LEU A 112 -0.47 -21.34 -25.05
CA LEU A 112 -0.97 -21.87 -26.31
C LEU A 112 -0.37 -21.15 -27.52
N LEU A 113 -0.26 -19.81 -27.46
CA LEU A 113 0.37 -19.02 -28.52
C LEU A 113 1.87 -19.33 -28.63
N SER A 114 2.56 -19.50 -27.50
CA SER A 114 3.97 -19.89 -27.46
C SER A 114 4.20 -21.27 -28.08
N ASP A 115 3.35 -22.23 -27.77
CA ASP A 115 3.41 -23.58 -28.30
C ASP A 115 3.17 -23.59 -29.84
N LEU A 116 2.17 -22.83 -30.31
CA LEU A 116 1.87 -22.68 -31.74
C LEU A 116 3.01 -22.03 -32.52
N LEU A 117 3.74 -21.12 -31.88
CA LEU A 117 4.89 -20.40 -32.48
C LEU A 117 6.22 -21.15 -32.30
N ASN A 118 6.21 -22.33 -31.64
CA ASN A 118 7.45 -23.00 -31.18
C ASN A 118 8.39 -22.05 -30.44
N TYR A 119 7.81 -21.15 -29.64
CA TYR A 119 8.58 -20.16 -28.89
C TYR A 119 9.24 -20.81 -27.68
N VAL A 120 10.57 -20.73 -27.61
CA VAL A 120 11.32 -21.19 -26.43
C VAL A 120 11.16 -20.17 -25.33
N THR A 121 10.40 -20.56 -24.30
CA THR A 121 10.24 -19.72 -23.12
C THR A 121 11.57 -19.60 -22.38
N PRO A 122 12.04 -18.39 -22.05
CA PRO A 122 13.23 -18.23 -21.21
C PRO A 122 13.05 -18.97 -19.88
N PRO A 123 14.15 -19.53 -19.31
CA PRO A 123 14.08 -20.19 -18.00
C PRO A 123 13.52 -19.26 -16.92
N GLU A 124 12.89 -19.85 -15.90
CA GLU A 124 12.44 -19.07 -14.76
C GLU A 124 13.60 -18.33 -14.13
N ALA A 125 13.38 -17.03 -13.86
CA ALA A 125 14.40 -16.17 -13.32
C ALA A 125 14.74 -16.55 -11.88
N GLU A 126 16.00 -16.87 -11.63
CA GLU A 126 16.52 -17.03 -10.27
C GLU A 126 16.79 -15.66 -9.67
N PHE A 127 16.35 -15.45 -8.42
CA PHE A 127 16.58 -14.20 -7.73
C PHE A 127 17.16 -14.40 -6.32
N MET A 128 17.91 -13.41 -5.90
CA MET A 128 18.36 -13.28 -4.52
C MET A 128 18.13 -11.86 -4.01
N THR A 129 17.84 -11.74 -2.74
CA THR A 129 17.77 -10.42 -2.10
C THR A 129 19.12 -10.12 -1.46
N ALA A 130 19.68 -8.96 -1.76
CA ALA A 130 20.93 -8.45 -1.22
C ALA A 130 20.68 -7.14 -0.46
N ARG A 131 21.37 -6.96 0.66
CA ARG A 131 21.30 -5.72 1.44
C ARG A 131 22.30 -4.71 0.88
N VAL A 132 21.85 -3.50 0.65
CA VAL A 132 22.72 -2.37 0.30
C VAL A 132 23.47 -1.92 1.56
N ILE A 133 24.79 -1.81 1.46
CA ILE A 133 25.65 -1.49 2.60
C ILE A 133 26.39 -0.16 2.42
N ALA A 134 26.52 0.30 1.18
CA ALA A 134 27.14 1.59 0.87
C ALA A 134 26.57 2.14 -0.44
N GLU A 135 26.51 3.44 -0.52
CA GLU A 135 26.23 4.20 -1.74
C GLU A 135 27.50 4.93 -2.16
N GLU A 136 27.89 4.76 -3.39
CA GLU A 136 28.94 5.56 -4.01
C GLU A 136 28.26 6.60 -4.91
N GLY A 137 28.13 7.81 -4.41
CA GLY A 137 27.60 8.96 -5.15
C GLY A 137 28.64 10.05 -5.18
N ASP A 138 29.33 10.20 -6.31
CA ASP A 138 30.11 11.37 -6.62
C ASP A 138 29.59 12.02 -7.92
N ALA A 139 30.23 13.09 -8.36
CA ALA A 139 29.83 13.76 -9.60
C ALA A 139 29.96 12.87 -10.84
N PHE A 140 30.62 11.72 -10.74
CA PHE A 140 30.98 10.86 -11.86
C PHE A 140 30.38 9.46 -11.80
N SER A 141 29.86 9.02 -10.66
CA SER A 141 29.34 7.66 -10.48
C SER A 141 28.18 7.59 -9.51
N HIS A 142 27.08 7.00 -9.93
CA HIS A 142 25.95 6.64 -9.09
C HIS A 142 25.84 5.12 -8.99
N SER A 143 26.42 4.55 -7.95
CA SER A 143 26.43 3.10 -7.73
C SER A 143 26.19 2.75 -6.28
N VAL A 144 25.77 1.53 -6.04
CA VAL A 144 25.59 0.99 -4.70
C VAL A 144 26.35 -0.32 -4.54
N ILE A 145 26.81 -0.58 -3.32
CA ILE A 145 27.46 -1.84 -2.95
C ILE A 145 26.45 -2.65 -2.15
N ALA A 146 26.15 -3.86 -2.63
CA ALA A 146 25.26 -4.79 -1.98
C ALA A 146 26.03 -6.01 -1.43
N TYR A 147 25.67 -6.45 -0.23
CA TYR A 147 26.19 -7.66 0.37
C TYR A 147 25.48 -8.89 -0.19
N VAL A 148 26.21 -9.77 -0.83
CA VAL A 148 25.71 -10.98 -1.51
C VAL A 148 26.12 -12.29 -0.81
N GLY A 149 27.07 -12.21 0.13
CA GLY A 149 27.62 -13.40 0.82
C GLY A 149 28.28 -14.36 -0.17
N ASP A 150 28.13 -15.66 0.09
CA ASP A 150 28.73 -16.73 -0.73
C ASP A 150 27.82 -17.15 -1.91
N LYS A 151 26.77 -16.40 -2.21
CA LYS A 151 25.85 -16.76 -3.29
C LYS A 151 26.43 -16.37 -4.65
N PRO A 152 26.23 -17.22 -5.67
CA PRO A 152 26.74 -16.93 -7.01
C PRO A 152 25.98 -15.72 -7.62
N VAL A 153 26.71 -14.63 -7.77
CA VAL A 153 26.24 -13.45 -8.50
C VAL A 153 27.14 -13.28 -9.72
N LYS A 154 26.53 -12.92 -10.85
CA LYS A 154 27.27 -12.67 -12.09
C LYS A 154 27.18 -11.19 -12.49
N LYS A 155 28.21 -10.70 -13.16
CA LYS A 155 28.19 -9.40 -13.84
C LYS A 155 27.03 -9.38 -14.84
N GLY A 156 26.36 -8.25 -14.99
CA GLY A 156 25.22 -8.09 -15.88
C GLY A 156 23.85 -8.44 -15.26
N GLN A 157 23.78 -9.13 -14.12
CA GLN A 157 22.50 -9.40 -13.47
C GLN A 157 21.74 -8.11 -13.17
N VAL A 158 20.42 -8.18 -13.36
CA VAL A 158 19.52 -7.05 -13.14
C VAL A 158 19.27 -6.85 -11.65
N ALA A 159 19.40 -5.60 -11.20
CA ALA A 159 19.02 -5.20 -9.85
C ALA A 159 17.63 -4.54 -9.89
N LEU A 160 16.71 -5.07 -9.08
CA LEU A 160 15.33 -4.61 -8.94
C LEU A 160 15.04 -4.17 -7.51
N SER A 161 14.16 -3.20 -7.35
CA SER A 161 13.46 -2.91 -6.10
C SER A 161 12.03 -3.49 -6.14
N ASP A 162 11.23 -3.17 -5.15
CA ASP A 162 9.78 -3.43 -5.12
C ASP A 162 9.01 -2.72 -6.24
N LYS A 163 9.53 -1.59 -6.76
CA LYS A 163 8.85 -0.72 -7.73
C LYS A 163 9.36 -0.83 -9.15
N GLY A 164 10.56 -1.36 -9.34
CA GLY A 164 11.13 -1.49 -10.68
C GLY A 164 12.63 -1.59 -10.72
N VAL A 165 13.17 -1.36 -11.90
CA VAL A 165 14.61 -1.46 -12.17
C VAL A 165 15.38 -0.41 -11.37
N VAL A 166 16.43 -0.87 -10.71
CA VAL A 166 17.40 -0.04 -9.97
C VAL A 166 18.67 0.14 -10.78
N GLY A 167 19.13 -0.93 -11.43
CA GLY A 167 20.37 -0.94 -12.17
C GLY A 167 20.81 -2.34 -12.58
N ARG A 168 22.12 -2.52 -12.73
CA ARG A 168 22.72 -3.82 -13.04
C ARG A 168 24.02 -4.03 -12.27
N VAL A 169 24.36 -5.27 -12.04
CA VAL A 169 25.66 -5.65 -11.46
C VAL A 169 26.78 -5.33 -12.44
N ASP A 170 27.73 -4.51 -12.03
CA ASP A 170 28.91 -4.14 -12.81
C ASP A 170 30.11 -5.01 -12.43
N ARG A 171 30.37 -5.14 -11.13
CA ARG A 171 31.48 -5.93 -10.60
C ARG A 171 31.03 -6.80 -9.45
N VAL A 172 31.63 -7.97 -9.38
CA VAL A 172 31.40 -8.94 -8.31
C VAL A 172 32.70 -9.16 -7.57
N GLY A 173 32.69 -8.96 -6.25
CA GLY A 173 33.77 -9.32 -5.34
C GLY A 173 33.43 -10.64 -4.62
N ASN A 174 34.22 -10.98 -3.60
CA ASN A 174 34.02 -12.25 -2.86
C ASN A 174 32.67 -12.35 -2.15
N VAL A 175 32.23 -11.25 -1.50
CA VAL A 175 30.98 -11.20 -0.73
C VAL A 175 30.15 -9.97 -1.02
N TYR A 176 30.59 -9.14 -1.98
CA TYR A 176 29.92 -7.89 -2.34
C TYR A 176 29.77 -7.78 -3.85
N ALA A 177 28.72 -7.13 -4.28
CA ALA A 177 28.50 -6.77 -5.67
C ALA A 177 28.31 -5.25 -5.80
N LYS A 178 29.00 -4.64 -6.78
CA LYS A 178 28.79 -3.25 -7.17
C LYS A 178 27.71 -3.19 -8.23
N ILE A 179 26.70 -2.36 -7.99
CA ILE A 179 25.55 -2.18 -8.87
C ILE A 179 25.57 -0.74 -9.39
N ILE A 180 25.66 -0.58 -10.71
CA ILE A 180 25.49 0.71 -11.38
C ILE A 180 24.01 1.03 -11.44
N LEU A 181 23.63 2.20 -10.95
CA LEU A 181 22.25 2.68 -10.97
C LEU A 181 21.81 3.14 -12.35
N ILE A 182 20.51 3.16 -12.61
CA ILE A 182 19.97 3.63 -13.90
C ILE A 182 20.21 5.13 -14.14
N THR A 183 20.54 5.87 -13.10
CA THR A 183 20.90 7.29 -13.13
C THR A 183 22.38 7.55 -13.45
N ASP A 184 23.24 6.53 -13.31
CA ASP A 184 24.69 6.66 -13.56
C ASP A 184 24.99 7.04 -15.01
N ILE A 185 25.99 7.89 -15.22
CA ILE A 185 26.39 8.38 -16.56
C ILE A 185 26.81 7.23 -17.51
N ASN A 186 27.31 6.13 -16.96
CA ASN A 186 27.70 4.93 -17.71
C ASN A 186 26.53 3.97 -17.93
N SER A 187 25.35 4.26 -17.34
CA SER A 187 24.16 3.42 -17.47
C SER A 187 23.43 3.72 -18.78
N LYS A 188 23.26 2.68 -19.61
CA LYS A 188 22.47 2.72 -20.84
C LYS A 188 21.57 1.50 -20.87
N ILE A 189 20.28 1.72 -20.76
CA ILE A 189 19.28 0.65 -20.67
C ILE A 189 18.35 0.75 -21.89
N PRO A 190 18.25 -0.31 -22.69
CA PRO A 190 17.27 -0.37 -23.77
C PRO A 190 15.85 -0.40 -23.18
N VAL A 191 15.05 0.60 -23.52
CA VAL A 191 13.69 0.80 -23.00
C VAL A 191 12.68 0.97 -24.12
N MET A 192 11.42 0.89 -23.76
CA MET A 192 10.32 1.23 -24.64
C MET A 192 9.15 1.84 -23.87
N VAL A 193 8.37 2.64 -24.54
CA VAL A 193 7.08 3.11 -24.04
C VAL A 193 6.09 1.95 -24.04
N GLU A 194 5.49 1.65 -22.91
CA GLU A 194 4.59 0.48 -22.74
C GLU A 194 3.42 0.51 -23.74
N LYS A 195 2.80 1.67 -23.91
CA LYS A 195 1.59 1.86 -24.73
C LYS A 195 1.88 1.87 -26.23
N THR A 196 2.82 2.70 -26.66
CA THR A 196 3.12 2.94 -28.09
C THR A 196 4.17 2.02 -28.66
N ARG A 197 4.88 1.26 -27.79
CA ARG A 197 5.98 0.37 -28.15
C ARG A 197 7.17 1.09 -28.79
N VAL A 198 7.21 2.41 -28.71
CA VAL A 198 8.33 3.22 -29.17
C VAL A 198 9.58 2.88 -28.35
N ARG A 199 10.65 2.51 -29.05
CA ARG A 199 11.93 2.10 -28.44
C ARG A 199 12.87 3.28 -28.29
N GLY A 200 13.74 3.21 -27.29
CA GLY A 200 14.81 4.16 -27.06
C GLY A 200 15.83 3.58 -26.08
N ILE A 201 16.78 4.38 -25.70
CA ILE A 201 17.77 4.04 -24.68
C ILE A 201 17.63 5.03 -23.53
N LEU A 202 17.43 4.53 -22.33
CA LEU A 202 17.54 5.33 -21.11
C LEU A 202 19.01 5.48 -20.78
N SER A 203 19.49 6.72 -20.81
CA SER A 203 20.87 7.08 -20.50
C SER A 203 20.89 7.88 -19.20
N GLY A 204 21.63 7.41 -18.23
CA GLY A 204 21.90 8.19 -17.03
C GLY A 204 22.79 9.41 -17.36
N ASP A 205 22.71 10.40 -16.52
CA ASP A 205 23.49 11.64 -16.58
C ASP A 205 23.80 12.17 -15.17
N ASN A 206 23.77 11.28 -14.19
CA ASN A 206 23.91 11.56 -12.76
C ASN A 206 22.84 12.51 -12.21
N SER A 207 21.73 12.69 -12.92
CA SER A 207 20.53 13.36 -12.39
C SER A 207 19.51 12.35 -11.87
N THR A 208 18.56 12.80 -11.07
CA THR A 208 17.46 11.97 -10.58
C THR A 208 16.45 11.57 -11.67
N THR A 209 16.56 12.18 -12.86
CA THR A 209 15.66 11.96 -14.00
C THR A 209 16.47 11.72 -15.27
N PRO A 210 16.96 10.49 -15.49
CA PRO A 210 17.76 10.13 -16.68
C PRO A 210 17.04 10.43 -17.99
N LYS A 211 17.79 10.56 -19.06
CA LYS A 211 17.31 10.93 -20.40
C LYS A 211 16.95 9.69 -21.21
N MET A 212 15.87 9.79 -21.98
CA MET A 212 15.60 8.81 -23.04
C MET A 212 16.11 9.36 -24.38
N ILE A 213 17.02 8.63 -25.02
CA ILE A 213 17.69 8.99 -26.27
C ILE A 213 17.41 7.97 -27.38
N PHE A 214 17.78 8.27 -28.61
CA PHE A 214 17.57 7.43 -29.81
C PHE A 214 16.10 7.09 -30.04
N ILE A 215 15.24 8.09 -29.91
CA ILE A 215 13.81 8.00 -30.15
C ILE A 215 13.53 8.41 -31.60
N PRO A 216 12.66 7.71 -32.34
CA PRO A 216 12.25 8.14 -33.67
C PRO A 216 11.61 9.55 -33.64
N LEU A 217 11.92 10.38 -34.62
CA LEU A 217 11.46 11.78 -34.69
C LEU A 217 9.92 11.89 -34.74
N GLU A 218 9.26 10.87 -35.27
CA GLU A 218 7.79 10.83 -35.39
C GLU A 218 7.10 10.22 -34.16
N ALA A 219 7.87 9.89 -33.11
CA ALA A 219 7.32 9.24 -31.94
C ALA A 219 6.51 10.22 -31.08
N GLU A 220 5.25 9.90 -30.90
CA GLU A 220 4.38 10.61 -29.95
C GLU A 220 4.59 10.06 -28.54
N LEU A 221 5.22 10.87 -27.69
CA LEU A 221 5.35 10.59 -26.25
C LEU A 221 4.61 11.65 -25.45
N ALA A 222 3.91 11.21 -24.45
CA ALA A 222 3.19 12.08 -23.53
C ALA A 222 3.80 12.03 -22.12
N ILE A 223 3.69 13.14 -21.40
CA ILE A 223 3.98 13.17 -19.97
C ILE A 223 3.06 12.18 -19.26
N GLY A 224 3.63 11.33 -18.43
CA GLY A 224 2.90 10.27 -17.74
C GLY A 224 3.02 8.88 -18.37
N ASP A 225 3.55 8.75 -19.58
CA ASP A 225 3.75 7.46 -20.23
C ASP A 225 4.69 6.58 -19.42
N ARG A 226 4.32 5.31 -19.30
CA ARG A 226 5.14 4.30 -18.60
C ARG A 226 6.24 3.80 -19.51
N ILE A 227 7.43 3.73 -18.92
CA ILE A 227 8.64 3.22 -19.57
C ILE A 227 8.98 1.87 -18.95
N VAL A 228 9.20 0.89 -19.82
CA VAL A 228 9.60 -0.47 -19.46
C VAL A 228 10.86 -0.88 -20.25
N THR A 229 11.56 -1.92 -19.81
CA THR A 229 12.68 -2.48 -20.57
C THR A 229 12.20 -3.09 -21.88
N SER A 230 12.99 -2.98 -22.94
CA SER A 230 12.62 -3.45 -24.29
C SER A 230 13.02 -4.88 -24.61
N GLY A 231 13.90 -5.49 -23.81
CA GLY A 231 14.46 -6.83 -24.09
C GLY A 231 15.55 -6.85 -25.16
N VAL A 232 15.85 -5.71 -25.77
CA VAL A 232 16.91 -5.62 -26.78
C VAL A 232 18.29 -5.77 -26.13
N ALA A 233 19.25 -6.34 -26.84
CA ALA A 233 20.61 -6.63 -26.39
C ALA A 233 20.76 -7.71 -25.30
N GLY A 234 19.67 -8.38 -24.88
CA GLY A 234 19.75 -9.53 -23.97
C GLY A 234 20.25 -9.25 -22.55
N VAL A 235 20.37 -7.97 -22.15
CA VAL A 235 20.80 -7.58 -20.79
C VAL A 235 19.65 -7.52 -19.82
N PHE A 236 18.53 -6.99 -20.28
CA PHE A 236 17.29 -6.89 -19.51
C PHE A 236 16.18 -7.64 -20.24
N PRO A 237 15.38 -8.47 -19.55
CA PRO A 237 14.17 -8.99 -20.17
C PRO A 237 13.21 -7.85 -20.51
N ALA A 238 12.33 -8.08 -21.47
CA ALA A 238 11.30 -7.10 -21.81
C ALA A 238 10.25 -6.95 -20.70
N GLY A 239 9.74 -5.73 -20.51
CA GLY A 239 8.58 -5.47 -19.67
C GLY A 239 8.87 -5.13 -18.21
N LEU A 240 10.13 -5.07 -17.77
CA LEU A 240 10.43 -4.62 -16.41
C LEU A 240 10.10 -3.13 -16.25
N PRO A 241 9.38 -2.72 -15.19
CA PRO A 241 9.03 -1.34 -14.96
C PRO A 241 10.31 -0.51 -14.65
N VAL A 242 10.47 0.60 -15.35
CA VAL A 242 11.63 1.49 -15.21
C VAL A 242 11.21 2.83 -14.60
N GLY A 243 10.24 3.51 -15.20
CA GLY A 243 9.84 4.83 -14.74
C GLY A 243 8.68 5.40 -15.55
N ARG A 244 8.52 6.71 -15.45
CA ARG A 244 7.47 7.48 -16.14
C ARG A 244 8.06 8.74 -16.77
N VAL A 245 7.60 9.09 -17.95
CA VAL A 245 7.96 10.34 -18.61
C VAL A 245 7.46 11.53 -17.78
N VAL A 246 8.37 12.46 -17.48
CA VAL A 246 8.05 13.68 -16.68
C VAL A 246 8.26 14.97 -17.47
N SER A 247 9.08 14.94 -18.53
CA SER A 247 9.27 16.07 -19.44
C SER A 247 9.47 15.55 -20.86
N VAL A 248 8.87 16.24 -21.81
CA VAL A 248 9.03 16.01 -23.24
C VAL A 248 9.34 17.36 -23.88
N ASP A 249 10.64 17.59 -24.11
CA ASP A 249 11.14 18.75 -24.85
C ASP A 249 11.63 18.32 -26.24
N LYS A 250 11.74 19.27 -27.18
CA LYS A 250 12.08 18.98 -28.58
C LYS A 250 13.31 18.07 -28.79
N ASN A 251 14.27 18.09 -27.84
CA ASN A 251 15.51 17.33 -27.93
C ASN A 251 15.78 16.46 -26.71
N GLU A 252 14.90 16.46 -25.70
CA GLU A 252 15.19 15.79 -24.45
C GLU A 252 13.92 15.26 -23.79
N ILE A 253 13.88 13.96 -23.55
CA ILE A 253 12.80 13.29 -22.82
C ILE A 253 13.37 12.82 -21.50
N ARG A 254 12.77 13.28 -20.39
CA ARG A 254 13.16 12.92 -19.04
C ARG A 254 12.24 11.88 -18.46
N VAL A 255 12.82 10.90 -17.79
CA VAL A 255 12.11 9.79 -17.17
C VAL A 255 12.39 9.78 -15.68
N LYS A 256 11.35 9.84 -14.87
CA LYS A 256 11.46 9.66 -13.41
C LYS A 256 11.38 8.16 -13.08
N PRO A 257 12.39 7.56 -12.47
CA PRO A 257 12.37 6.17 -12.03
C PRO A 257 11.20 5.89 -11.08
N PHE A 258 10.64 4.68 -11.12
CA PHE A 258 9.66 4.24 -10.13
C PHE A 258 10.31 3.94 -8.79
N SER A 259 11.53 3.41 -8.83
CA SER A 259 12.34 3.12 -7.64
C SER A 259 12.90 4.39 -7.03
N ASN A 260 12.87 4.49 -5.71
CA ASN A 260 13.58 5.56 -5.01
C ASN A 260 15.06 5.14 -4.87
N LEU A 261 15.90 5.71 -5.71
CA LEU A 261 17.31 5.34 -5.80
C LEU A 261 18.17 5.94 -4.69
N ASP A 262 17.68 6.99 -4.02
CA ASP A 262 18.40 7.67 -2.93
C ASP A 262 18.23 6.96 -1.56
N ARG A 263 17.37 5.92 -1.49
CA ARG A 263 17.06 5.20 -0.24
C ARG A 263 16.87 3.71 -0.51
N LEU A 264 17.92 3.08 -1.02
CA LEU A 264 17.91 1.65 -1.29
C LEU A 264 18.46 0.88 -0.09
N GLU A 265 17.60 0.15 0.61
CA GLU A 265 18.03 -0.74 1.70
C GLU A 265 18.27 -2.17 1.20
N TYR A 266 17.44 -2.63 0.28
CA TYR A 266 17.51 -3.96 -0.30
C TYR A 266 17.29 -3.92 -1.81
N VAL A 267 17.99 -4.79 -2.52
CA VAL A 267 17.80 -5.02 -3.94
C VAL A 267 17.64 -6.51 -4.22
N LYS A 268 16.82 -6.84 -5.21
CA LYS A 268 16.71 -8.18 -5.75
C LYS A 268 17.64 -8.29 -6.96
N LEU A 269 18.64 -9.15 -6.88
CA LEU A 269 19.48 -9.49 -8.03
C LEU A 269 18.83 -10.67 -8.74
N VAL A 270 18.54 -10.48 -10.01
CA VAL A 270 17.78 -11.45 -10.81
C VAL A 270 18.63 -11.92 -11.97
N ASN A 271 18.77 -13.24 -12.05
CA ASN A 271 19.40 -13.90 -13.20
C ASN A 271 18.31 -14.41 -14.14
N TYR A 272 18.22 -13.85 -15.32
CA TYR A 272 17.24 -14.28 -16.33
C TYR A 272 17.83 -15.30 -17.33
N GLY A 273 19.07 -15.78 -17.10
CA GLY A 273 19.75 -16.67 -18.04
C GLY A 273 20.02 -16.03 -19.41
N LEU A 274 19.97 -14.71 -19.46
CA LEU A 274 20.31 -13.93 -20.64
C LEU A 274 21.81 -13.68 -20.60
N ASP A 275 22.58 -14.56 -21.17
CA ASP A 275 24.02 -14.33 -21.41
C ASP A 275 24.09 -13.27 -22.52
N GLY A 276 24.19 -12.00 -22.10
CA GLY A 276 24.25 -10.88 -23.04
C GLY A 276 25.50 -10.97 -23.93
N ILE A 277 25.47 -10.26 -25.04
CA ILE A 277 26.53 -10.19 -26.08
C ILE A 277 27.97 -9.86 -25.54
N TRP A 278 28.09 -9.69 -24.22
CA TRP A 278 29.29 -9.16 -23.56
C TRP A 278 30.24 -10.24 -23.00
N GLU A 279 29.89 -11.52 -22.99
CA GLU A 279 30.78 -12.58 -22.47
C GLU A 279 31.97 -12.90 -23.34
N ASP A 280 31.92 -12.54 -24.65
CA ASP A 280 32.96 -12.91 -25.62
C ASP A 280 34.18 -11.97 -25.63
N GLU A 281 34.12 -10.76 -25.07
CA GLU A 281 35.24 -9.83 -25.10
C GLU A 281 36.30 -10.09 -24.02
N GLU A 282 35.93 -10.68 -22.87
CA GLU A 282 36.92 -11.01 -21.82
C GLU A 282 37.62 -12.34 -22.09
N ALA A 283 36.90 -13.33 -22.64
CA ALA A 283 37.52 -14.60 -23.05
C ALA A 283 38.56 -14.44 -24.20
N GLY A 284 38.41 -13.42 -25.04
CA GLY A 284 39.35 -13.09 -26.12
C GLY A 284 40.56 -12.31 -25.66
N ARG A 285 40.59 -11.74 -24.45
CA ARG A 285 41.76 -11.00 -23.92
C ARG A 285 42.69 -11.86 -23.08
N GLU A 286 42.20 -12.95 -22.50
CA GLU A 286 43.03 -13.93 -21.76
C GLU A 286 43.72 -14.94 -22.69
N ALA A 287 43.38 -15.00 -23.98
CA ALA A 287 43.96 -15.90 -24.98
C ALA A 287 45.03 -15.24 -25.87
N LYS A 288 45.47 -14.02 -25.54
CA LYS A 288 46.62 -13.33 -26.17
C LYS A 288 47.62 -12.95 -25.09
#